data_b30df36d9dc1d6bf43c77bf5835eccea
#
_entry.id   b30df36d9dc1d6bf43c77bf5835eccea
#
_cell.length_a   1.000
_cell.length_b   1.000
_cell.length_c   1.000
_cell.angle_alpha   90.00
_cell.angle_beta   90.00
_cell.angle_gamma   90.00
#
_symmetry.space_group_name_H-M   'P 1'
#
loop_
_entity.id
_entity.type
_entity.pdbx_description
1 polymer ?
#
loop_
_entity_poly.entity_id
_entity_poly.type
_entity_poly.pdbx_seq_one_letter_code
_entity_poly.pdbx_strand_id
1 'polypeptide(L)'
;MEKKMEKEMKKIIFVCMGNICRSPMAETIMKKFVKDKGLEEEFFIDSAGTIDLHQGEDADSRMSDAAENRGYNITSISRWFEDKDFEEFDHIMVMDDNNFQTLLTRTKNPKHIKKIEFITDYRKKFLKNYIPDPYYGGDKGFDNVIDLLEDSCQGFLEKITSNQG
;
A
#
# COMPACT_ATOMS: atom_id res chain seq x y z
N MET A 1 13.93 19.73 24.62
CA MET A 1 13.76 19.35 24.02
C MET A 1 12.98 18.70 23.56
N GLU A 2 12.83 18.43 23.59
CA GLU A 2 12.16 17.84 23.18
C GLU A 2 11.27 17.74 22.18
N LYS A 3 10.90 18.72 21.53
CA LYS A 3 9.95 18.78 20.49
C LYS A 3 10.29 17.97 19.30
N LYS A 4 11.56 17.80 19.01
CA LYS A 4 11.91 16.94 17.91
C LYS A 4 11.54 15.51 18.16
N MET A 5 11.34 15.17 19.40
CA MET A 5 10.85 13.84 19.71
C MET A 5 9.43 13.66 19.27
N GLU A 6 8.79 14.75 18.90
CA GLU A 6 7.41 14.72 18.48
C GLU A 6 7.27 14.88 16.98
N LYS A 7 8.37 14.69 16.25
CA LYS A 7 8.30 14.72 14.80
C LYS A 7 7.25 13.74 14.33
N GLU A 8 6.27 14.23 13.59
CA GLU A 8 5.18 13.40 13.13
C GLU A 8 5.65 12.41 12.08
N MET A 9 5.18 11.20 12.20
CA MET A 9 5.42 10.18 11.21
C MET A 9 4.52 10.46 10.00
N LYS A 10 5.03 10.16 8.81
CA LYS A 10 4.21 10.16 7.62
C LYS A 10 3.44 8.85 7.59
N LYS A 11 2.15 8.92 7.39
CA LYS A 11 1.28 7.75 7.48
C LYS A 11 0.76 7.38 6.11
N ILE A 12 1.03 6.16 5.69
CA ILE A 12 0.69 5.63 4.38
C ILE A 12 -0.19 4.40 4.54
N ILE A 13 -1.32 4.36 3.83
CA ILE A 13 -2.14 3.15 3.81
C ILE A 13 -2.33 2.71 2.36
N PHE A 14 -2.11 1.42 2.12
CA PHE A 14 -2.34 0.80 0.83
C PHE A 14 -3.70 0.12 0.84
N VAL A 15 -4.47 0.31 -0.22
CA VAL A 15 -5.86 -0.17 -0.27
C VAL A 15 -6.07 -0.99 -1.53
N CYS A 16 -6.62 -2.19 -1.37
CA CYS A 16 -7.12 -2.99 -2.50
C CYS A 16 -8.50 -3.48 -2.11
N MET A 17 -9.07 -4.40 -2.86
CA MET A 17 -10.42 -4.83 -2.58
C MET A 17 -10.51 -5.66 -1.30
N GLY A 18 -9.79 -6.79 -1.25
CA GLY A 18 -9.94 -7.74 -0.14
C GLY A 18 -8.91 -7.66 0.96
N ASN A 19 -7.84 -6.91 0.73
CA ASN A 19 -6.73 -6.79 1.67
C ASN A 19 -6.08 -8.14 2.03
N ILE A 20 -5.98 -9.02 1.03
CA ILE A 20 -5.30 -10.30 1.22
C ILE A 20 -4.18 -10.53 0.20
N CYS A 21 -4.10 -9.76 -0.89
CA CYS A 21 -3.05 -9.93 -1.91
C CYS A 21 -2.26 -8.65 -2.13
N ARG A 22 -2.82 -7.70 -2.88
CA ARG A 22 -2.08 -6.55 -3.36
C ARG A 22 -1.66 -5.58 -2.26
N SER A 23 -2.60 -5.17 -1.43
CA SER A 23 -2.26 -4.16 -0.42
C SER A 23 -1.38 -4.70 0.70
N PRO A 24 -1.56 -5.96 1.18
CA PRO A 24 -0.59 -6.48 2.16
C PRO A 24 0.80 -6.63 1.55
N MET A 25 0.89 -6.97 0.26
CA MET A 25 2.19 -7.07 -0.39
C MET A 25 2.85 -5.70 -0.49
N ALA A 26 2.08 -4.69 -0.89
CA ALA A 26 2.59 -3.31 -0.97
C ALA A 26 3.07 -2.82 0.39
N GLU A 27 2.30 -3.06 1.41
CA GLU A 27 2.68 -2.70 2.79
C GLU A 27 4.03 -3.33 3.15
N THR A 28 4.18 -4.62 2.85
CA THR A 28 5.39 -5.36 3.19
C THR A 28 6.60 -4.84 2.43
N ILE A 29 6.43 -4.59 1.13
CA ILE A 29 7.52 -4.05 0.31
C ILE A 29 7.94 -2.67 0.81
N MET A 30 6.96 -1.80 1.06
CA MET A 30 7.28 -0.45 1.48
C MET A 30 7.98 -0.42 2.83
N LYS A 31 7.56 -1.27 3.77
CA LYS A 31 8.22 -1.38 5.06
C LYS A 31 9.67 -1.80 4.92
N LYS A 32 9.95 -2.74 4.01
CA LYS A 32 11.31 -3.18 3.77
C LYS A 32 12.15 -2.06 3.16
N PHE A 33 11.60 -1.35 2.17
CA PHE A 33 12.33 -0.27 1.51
C PHE A 33 12.65 0.87 2.48
N VAL A 34 11.70 1.22 3.34
CA VAL A 34 11.88 2.24 4.35
C VAL A 34 12.96 1.82 5.36
N LYS A 35 12.90 0.57 5.77
CA LYS A 35 13.89 0.04 6.72
C LYS A 35 15.29 0.04 6.11
N ASP A 36 15.41 -0.36 4.85
CA ASP A 36 16.70 -0.43 4.17
C ASP A 36 17.36 0.95 4.07
N LYS A 37 16.56 2.00 4.09
CA LYS A 37 17.08 3.37 4.07
C LYS A 37 17.26 3.98 5.45
N GLY A 38 16.98 3.21 6.50
CA GLY A 38 17.09 3.70 7.87
C GLY A 38 16.02 4.70 8.25
N LEU A 39 14.87 4.65 7.60
CA LEU A 39 13.79 5.63 7.80
C LEU A 39 12.58 5.04 8.51
N GLU A 40 12.70 3.86 9.10
CA GLU A 40 11.52 3.17 9.63
C GLU A 40 10.80 3.93 10.74
N GLU A 41 11.49 4.82 11.44
CA GLU A 41 10.86 5.60 12.49
C GLU A 41 10.13 6.83 11.94
N GLU A 42 10.29 7.11 10.66
CA GLU A 42 9.65 8.28 10.04
C GLU A 42 8.35 7.93 9.33
N PHE A 43 8.02 6.65 9.22
CA PHE A 43 6.84 6.22 8.47
C PHE A 43 6.00 5.22 9.24
N PHE A 44 4.70 5.40 9.19
CA PHE A 44 3.73 4.40 9.65
C PHE A 44 3.01 3.87 8.42
N ILE A 45 3.10 2.58 8.18
CA ILE A 45 2.60 1.96 6.94
C ILE A 45 1.60 0.85 7.29
N ASP A 46 0.43 0.89 6.66
CA ASP A 46 -0.64 -0.05 6.93
C ASP A 46 -1.33 -0.42 5.62
N SER A 47 -2.30 -1.32 5.69
CA SER A 47 -3.11 -1.69 4.54
C SER A 47 -4.52 -2.03 4.96
N ALA A 48 -5.47 -1.90 4.02
CA ALA A 48 -6.87 -2.20 4.29
C ALA A 48 -7.58 -2.57 2.99
N GLY A 49 -8.79 -3.10 3.11
CA GLY A 49 -9.61 -3.46 1.96
C GLY A 49 -10.83 -2.57 1.82
N THR A 50 -11.32 -2.44 0.60
CA THR A 50 -12.56 -1.70 0.36
C THR A 50 -13.79 -2.51 0.78
N ILE A 51 -13.63 -3.82 0.94
CA ILE A 51 -14.69 -4.69 1.45
C ILE A 51 -14.17 -5.40 2.70
N ASP A 52 -15.09 -5.98 3.48
CA ASP A 52 -14.73 -6.63 4.75
C ASP A 52 -14.82 -8.15 4.68
N LEU A 53 -14.91 -8.72 3.48
CA LEU A 53 -15.11 -10.15 3.29
C LEU A 53 -14.05 -11.01 3.99
N HIS A 54 -12.82 -10.56 3.98
CA HIS A 54 -11.69 -11.32 4.53
C HIS A 54 -11.19 -10.78 5.86
N GLN A 55 -11.95 -9.90 6.50
CA GLN A 55 -11.50 -9.27 7.74
C GLN A 55 -11.08 -10.31 8.77
N GLY A 56 -9.90 -10.13 9.35
CA GLY A 56 -9.35 -11.05 10.33
C GLY A 56 -8.54 -12.19 9.74
N GLU A 57 -8.48 -12.31 8.41
CA GLU A 57 -7.74 -13.38 7.75
C GLU A 57 -6.30 -12.99 7.45
N ASP A 58 -5.46 -14.01 7.36
CA ASP A 58 -4.09 -13.83 6.90
C ASP A 58 -4.08 -13.50 5.41
N ALA A 59 -2.96 -13.01 4.92
CA ALA A 59 -2.78 -12.81 3.48
C ALA A 59 -2.96 -14.13 2.74
N ASP A 60 -3.39 -14.03 1.47
CA ASP A 60 -3.57 -15.19 0.61
C ASP A 60 -2.26 -16.01 0.60
N SER A 61 -2.38 -17.33 0.75
CA SER A 61 -1.21 -18.19 0.89
C SER A 61 -0.32 -18.15 -0.36
N ARG A 62 -0.93 -18.00 -1.54
CA ARG A 62 -0.15 -17.93 -2.78
C ARG A 62 0.66 -16.63 -2.85
N MET A 63 0.08 -15.53 -2.36
CA MET A 63 0.79 -14.26 -2.29
C MET A 63 1.93 -14.36 -1.27
N SER A 64 1.65 -14.97 -0.13
CA SER A 64 2.66 -15.16 0.91
C SER A 64 3.82 -16.02 0.42
N ASP A 65 3.52 -17.09 -0.33
CA ASP A 65 4.56 -17.95 -0.88
C ASP A 65 5.44 -17.21 -1.89
N ALA A 66 4.82 -16.44 -2.78
CA ALA A 66 5.56 -15.65 -3.77
C ALA A 66 6.43 -14.62 -3.07
N ALA A 67 5.91 -14.01 -2.01
CA ALA A 67 6.66 -13.03 -1.22
C ALA A 67 7.89 -13.68 -0.57
N GLU A 68 7.69 -14.85 0.06
CA GLU A 68 8.78 -15.53 0.76
C GLU A 68 9.89 -15.92 -0.20
N ASN A 69 9.56 -16.29 -1.42
CA ASN A 69 10.56 -16.62 -2.43
C ASN A 69 11.46 -15.43 -2.76
N ARG A 70 11.04 -14.23 -2.43
CA ARG A 70 11.83 -13.02 -2.66
C ARG A 70 12.33 -12.36 -1.38
N GLY A 71 12.19 -13.06 -0.26
CA GLY A 71 12.71 -12.55 1.01
C GLY A 71 11.78 -11.64 1.76
N TYR A 72 10.50 -11.60 1.38
CA TYR A 72 9.51 -10.81 2.11
C TYR A 72 8.68 -11.72 3.01
N ASN A 73 8.21 -11.18 4.11
CA ASN A 73 7.35 -11.92 5.04
C ASN A 73 6.12 -11.06 5.34
N ILE A 74 4.97 -11.46 4.79
CA ILE A 74 3.73 -10.73 5.01
C ILE A 74 3.14 -11.13 6.35
N THR A 75 2.99 -10.17 7.26
CA THR A 75 2.46 -10.44 8.59
C THR A 75 1.15 -9.73 8.88
N SER A 76 0.69 -8.88 7.96
CA SER A 76 -0.54 -8.12 8.21
C SER A 76 -1.77 -8.99 8.17
N ILE A 77 -2.78 -8.56 8.92
CA ILE A 77 -4.07 -9.22 8.99
C ILE A 77 -5.08 -8.33 8.27
N SER A 78 -5.92 -8.93 7.44
CA SER A 78 -6.89 -8.19 6.65
C SER A 78 -7.83 -7.38 7.54
N ARG A 79 -8.07 -6.13 7.17
CA ARG A 79 -9.05 -5.28 7.82
C ARG A 79 -9.76 -4.40 6.78
N TRP A 80 -10.94 -3.93 7.15
CA TRP A 80 -11.73 -3.05 6.32
C TRP A 80 -11.24 -1.61 6.48
N PHE A 81 -11.23 -0.85 5.38
CA PHE A 81 -10.90 0.56 5.41
C PHE A 81 -12.04 1.31 6.11
N GLU A 82 -11.69 2.00 7.20
CA GLU A 82 -12.68 2.71 8.01
C GLU A 82 -12.68 4.19 7.67
N ASP A 83 -13.78 4.87 8.00
CA ASP A 83 -13.90 6.28 7.69
C ASP A 83 -12.83 7.13 8.35
N LYS A 84 -12.39 6.74 9.55
CA LYS A 84 -11.32 7.48 10.23
C LYS A 84 -9.99 7.42 9.50
N ASP A 85 -9.81 6.42 8.65
CA ASP A 85 -8.57 6.30 7.88
C ASP A 85 -8.36 7.48 6.94
N PHE A 86 -9.44 8.07 6.44
CA PHE A 86 -9.32 9.27 5.61
C PHE A 86 -8.64 10.42 6.36
N GLU A 87 -8.84 10.51 7.67
CA GLU A 87 -8.23 11.57 8.47
C GLU A 87 -6.83 11.19 8.96
N GLU A 88 -6.66 9.92 9.33
CA GLU A 88 -5.42 9.50 9.99
C GLU A 88 -4.25 9.34 9.04
N PHE A 89 -4.49 9.01 7.79
CA PHE A 89 -3.39 8.76 6.85
C PHE A 89 -3.14 9.96 5.97
N ASP A 90 -1.87 10.18 5.64
CA ASP A 90 -1.45 11.26 4.76
C ASP A 90 -1.53 10.85 3.30
N HIS A 91 -1.30 9.57 3.04
CA HIS A 91 -1.31 9.01 1.68
C HIS A 91 -2.18 7.77 1.66
N ILE A 92 -3.18 7.76 0.77
CA ILE A 92 -4.09 6.62 0.61
C ILE A 92 -3.85 6.09 -0.80
N MET A 93 -3.11 4.98 -0.90
CA MET A 93 -2.59 4.49 -2.17
C MET A 93 -3.41 3.30 -2.65
N VAL A 94 -4.09 3.46 -3.78
CA VAL A 94 -4.95 2.42 -4.32
C VAL A 94 -4.25 1.69 -5.47
N MET A 95 -4.75 0.49 -5.77
CA MET A 95 -4.14 -0.40 -6.75
C MET A 95 -4.75 -0.26 -8.14
N ASP A 96 -6.04 0.07 -8.22
CA ASP A 96 -6.74 0.15 -9.49
C ASP A 96 -7.93 1.10 -9.38
N ASP A 97 -8.58 1.34 -10.52
CA ASP A 97 -9.69 2.27 -10.56
C ASP A 97 -10.88 1.82 -9.73
N ASN A 98 -11.09 0.51 -9.59
CA ASN A 98 -12.18 0.02 -8.75
C ASN A 98 -11.99 0.45 -7.31
N ASN A 99 -10.77 0.32 -6.78
CA ASN A 99 -10.49 0.77 -5.42
C ASN A 99 -10.72 2.27 -5.28
N PHE A 100 -10.27 3.04 -6.27
CA PHE A 100 -10.39 4.49 -6.26
C PHE A 100 -11.86 4.91 -6.23
N GLN A 101 -12.66 4.35 -7.15
CA GLN A 101 -14.07 4.72 -7.23
C GLN A 101 -14.84 4.32 -5.98
N THR A 102 -14.52 3.15 -5.41
CA THR A 102 -15.18 2.72 -4.18
C THR A 102 -14.93 3.68 -3.03
N LEU A 103 -13.67 4.14 -2.88
CA LEU A 103 -13.38 5.10 -1.82
C LEU A 103 -14.08 6.44 -2.07
N LEU A 104 -14.22 6.85 -3.34
CA LEU A 104 -14.94 8.10 -3.65
C LEU A 104 -16.40 8.06 -3.26
N THR A 105 -17.00 6.87 -3.19
CA THR A 105 -18.39 6.77 -2.72
C THR A 105 -18.52 7.02 -1.23
N ARG A 106 -17.40 6.96 -0.50
CA ARG A 106 -17.42 7.01 0.96
C ARG A 106 -17.05 8.37 1.53
N THR A 107 -16.65 9.30 0.67
CA THR A 107 -16.30 10.64 1.16
C THR A 107 -16.58 11.67 0.10
N LYS A 108 -17.02 12.87 0.54
CA LYS A 108 -17.17 14.03 -0.32
C LYS A 108 -16.19 15.12 0.05
N ASN A 109 -15.39 14.89 1.07
CA ASN A 109 -14.47 15.90 1.58
C ASN A 109 -13.27 16.05 0.64
N PRO A 110 -13.06 17.24 0.06
CA PRO A 110 -11.92 17.44 -0.86
C PRO A 110 -10.57 17.13 -0.22
N LYS A 111 -10.44 17.33 1.09
CA LYS A 111 -9.19 17.02 1.79
C LYS A 111 -8.90 15.53 1.81
N HIS A 112 -9.95 14.71 1.90
CA HIS A 112 -9.80 13.25 1.84
C HIS A 112 -9.46 12.82 0.43
N ILE A 113 -10.20 13.32 -0.55
CA ILE A 113 -10.05 12.92 -1.95
C ILE A 113 -8.62 13.22 -2.43
N LYS A 114 -8.07 14.34 -2.00
CA LYS A 114 -6.73 14.75 -2.38
C LYS A 114 -5.64 13.75 -1.94
N LYS A 115 -5.90 12.98 -0.90
CA LYS A 115 -4.95 12.00 -0.37
C LYS A 115 -4.94 10.69 -1.18
N ILE A 116 -5.96 10.44 -1.99
CA ILE A 116 -6.10 9.17 -2.70
C ILE A 116 -5.35 9.24 -4.02
N GLU A 117 -4.37 8.34 -4.18
CA GLU A 117 -3.57 8.28 -5.40
C GLU A 117 -3.37 6.83 -5.81
N PHE A 118 -3.11 6.63 -7.09
CA PHE A 118 -2.72 5.30 -7.59
C PHE A 118 -1.25 5.10 -7.29
N ILE A 119 -0.91 3.97 -6.68
CA ILE A 119 0.51 3.67 -6.43
C ILE A 119 1.29 3.64 -7.74
N THR A 120 0.66 3.20 -8.82
CA THR A 120 1.31 3.10 -10.12
C THR A 120 1.61 4.44 -10.77
N ASP A 121 1.09 5.54 -10.25
CA ASP A 121 1.49 6.87 -10.73
C ASP A 121 2.97 7.13 -10.46
N TYR A 122 3.60 6.35 -9.59
CA TYR A 122 5.01 6.49 -9.23
C TYR A 122 5.91 5.44 -9.89
N ARG A 123 5.36 4.65 -10.81
CA ARG A 123 6.13 3.63 -11.51
C ARG A 123 7.23 4.26 -12.36
N LYS A 124 8.32 3.53 -12.52
CA LYS A 124 9.49 4.03 -13.25
C LYS A 124 9.82 3.19 -14.48
N LYS A 125 9.59 1.88 -14.41
CA LYS A 125 10.00 0.96 -15.46
C LYS A 125 8.84 0.37 -16.25
N PHE A 126 7.78 -0.01 -15.55
CA PHE A 126 6.69 -0.73 -16.17
C PHE A 126 5.66 0.22 -16.76
N LEU A 127 5.02 -0.19 -17.86
CA LEU A 127 4.02 0.64 -18.50
C LEU A 127 2.63 0.51 -17.89
N LYS A 128 2.36 -0.62 -17.24
CA LYS A 128 1.03 -0.90 -16.72
C LYS A 128 0.67 0.12 -15.62
N ASN A 129 -0.48 0.75 -15.76
CA ASN A 129 -0.87 1.83 -14.87
C ASN A 129 -1.84 1.40 -13.77
N TYR A 130 -1.90 0.11 -13.48
CA TYR A 130 -2.65 -0.43 -12.35
C TYR A 130 -2.01 -1.72 -11.90
N ILE A 131 -2.29 -2.14 -10.67
CA ILE A 131 -1.81 -3.42 -10.15
C ILE A 131 -2.95 -4.42 -10.34
N PRO A 132 -2.79 -5.42 -11.23
CA PRO A 132 -3.88 -6.36 -11.46
C PRO A 132 -4.15 -7.25 -10.26
N ASP A 133 -5.39 -7.70 -10.14
CA ASP A 133 -5.77 -8.62 -9.08
C ASP A 133 -5.29 -10.02 -9.45
N PRO A 134 -4.34 -10.60 -8.68
CA PRO A 134 -3.78 -11.89 -9.05
C PRO A 134 -4.66 -13.07 -8.68
N TYR A 135 -5.75 -12.81 -7.96
CA TYR A 135 -6.58 -13.86 -7.41
C TYR A 135 -7.05 -14.85 -8.48
N TYR A 136 -7.31 -14.36 -9.69
CA TYR A 136 -7.82 -15.17 -10.79
C TYR A 136 -6.76 -15.50 -11.84
N GLY A 137 -5.51 -15.13 -11.63
CA GLY A 137 -4.50 -15.12 -12.69
C GLY A 137 -3.45 -16.21 -12.67
N GLY A 138 -3.54 -17.20 -11.81
CA GLY A 138 -2.52 -18.25 -11.72
C GLY A 138 -1.25 -17.78 -11.02
N ASP A 139 -0.27 -18.69 -10.95
CA ASP A 139 0.92 -18.46 -10.11
C ASP A 139 1.76 -17.26 -10.56
N LYS A 140 1.89 -17.07 -11.87
CA LYS A 140 2.70 -15.96 -12.35
C LYS A 140 2.11 -14.61 -12.04
N GLY A 141 0.82 -14.57 -11.78
CA GLY A 141 0.15 -13.32 -11.44
C GLY A 141 0.65 -12.73 -10.13
N PHE A 142 1.00 -13.58 -9.17
CA PHE A 142 1.51 -13.11 -7.88
C PHE A 142 2.90 -12.52 -8.02
N ASP A 143 3.77 -13.18 -8.79
CA ASP A 143 5.11 -12.62 -9.05
C ASP A 143 5.01 -11.30 -9.80
N ASN A 144 4.10 -11.20 -10.75
CA ASN A 144 3.91 -9.97 -11.52
C ASN A 144 3.49 -8.82 -10.60
N VAL A 145 2.62 -9.11 -9.64
CA VAL A 145 2.21 -8.09 -8.65
C VAL A 145 3.42 -7.58 -7.88
N ILE A 146 4.31 -8.48 -7.46
CA ILE A 146 5.50 -8.06 -6.72
C ILE A 146 6.39 -7.18 -7.59
N ASP A 147 6.62 -7.57 -8.85
CA ASP A 147 7.43 -6.76 -9.77
C ASP A 147 6.87 -5.34 -9.90
N LEU A 148 5.57 -5.24 -10.13
CA LEU A 148 4.93 -3.95 -10.34
C LEU A 148 4.96 -3.10 -9.07
N LEU A 149 4.75 -3.73 -7.92
CA LEU A 149 4.75 -3.01 -6.65
C LEU A 149 6.15 -2.56 -6.24
N GLU A 150 7.17 -3.38 -6.51
CA GLU A 150 8.54 -2.96 -6.20
C GLU A 150 8.89 -1.70 -6.99
N ASP A 151 8.53 -1.67 -8.26
CA ASP A 151 8.80 -0.52 -9.09
C ASP A 151 8.07 0.73 -8.60
N SER A 152 6.78 0.60 -8.35
CA SER A 152 5.96 1.74 -7.94
C SER A 152 6.31 2.22 -6.53
N CYS A 153 6.53 1.30 -5.60
CA CYS A 153 6.89 1.67 -4.22
C CYS A 153 8.25 2.36 -4.17
N GLN A 154 9.19 1.91 -5.00
CA GLN A 154 10.50 2.57 -5.07
C GLN A 154 10.34 4.01 -5.53
N GLY A 155 9.59 4.23 -6.61
CA GLY A 155 9.34 5.57 -7.11
C GLY A 155 8.60 6.45 -6.11
N PHE A 156 7.63 5.87 -5.42
CA PHE A 156 6.89 6.61 -4.41
C PHE A 156 7.80 7.04 -3.25
N LEU A 157 8.61 6.12 -2.76
CA LEU A 157 9.51 6.44 -1.66
C LEU A 157 10.50 7.53 -2.07
N GLU A 158 11.04 7.45 -3.29
CA GLU A 158 11.95 8.48 -3.79
C GLU A 158 11.27 9.84 -3.81
N LYS A 159 10.02 9.86 -4.26
CA LYS A 159 9.29 11.12 -4.37
C LYS A 159 9.05 11.77 -3.01
N ILE A 160 8.57 11.00 -2.04
CA ILE A 160 8.22 11.57 -0.74
C ILE A 160 9.46 11.91 0.09
N THR A 161 10.58 11.24 -0.17
CA THR A 161 11.81 11.57 0.57
C THR A 161 12.58 12.71 -0.09
N SER A 162 12.48 12.88 -1.41
CA SER A 162 13.17 13.98 -2.09
C SER A 162 12.63 15.34 -1.68
N ASN A 163 11.41 15.37 -1.16
CA ASN A 163 10.79 16.63 -0.74
C ASN A 163 11.13 17.04 0.69
N GLN A 164 12.01 16.29 1.32
CA GLN A 164 12.38 16.57 2.70
C GLN A 164 13.63 17.42 2.81
N GLY A 165 14.28 17.69 1.72
CA GLY A 165 15.52 18.43 1.68
C GLY A 165 15.42 19.89 2.03
#